data_a566cb8fceeb0cb021f335fae5211327
#
_entry.id   a566cb8fceeb0cb021f335fae5211327
#
_cell.length_a   1.000
_cell.length_b   1.000
_cell.length_c   1.000
_cell.angle_alpha   90.00
_cell.angle_beta   90.00
_cell.angle_gamma   90.00
#
_symmetry.space_group_name_H-M   'P 1'
#
loop_
_entity.id
_entity.type
_entity.pdbx_description
1 polymer ?
#
loop_
_entity_poly.entity_id
_entity_poly.type
_entity_poly.pdbx_seq_one_letter_code
_entity_poly.pdbx_strand_id
1 'polypeptide(L)'
;MASILSQLKHAIAGSEPEAKGWPAGVTPTADYDAALAFLRAEKGHLFITGRAGTGKSTLLRGLRDLIEGDLAIVAPTGLAAVNVGGQTIHSFFGLPPRLIRPEDIKRSRNGGVMRRLKFLVIDEVSMVRSDMMWAIDQSLRINRGRAREPFGGVRLVMFGDLHQLPPVVRDEEAEYLNETFGGPFFFSAPALREGAATHLLELAQVFRQSDPELIRVLNHVRDGAVSTADLGVLNARVNPLRTLGEGDPYVILTPTNAVAQRINGAYLEALPGAATTFEATVSGEFNASAHPTDQALVLKPGAKVILLRNDADKRWVNGTIARVTKLEDKRVWIDIDGKAHELEQVAWESRRYAFDQAAQKVVETVAGTFKQFPLRLAWALTIHKAQGLTLDKVYINLGNGTFAHGQAYVALSRCRSLAGLALERPLRQRDIIFDEAAMGYRNLFPVVKT
;
A
#
# COMPACT_ATOMS: atom_id res chain seq x y z
N MET A 1 -39.22 -40.87 -29.91
CA MET A 1 -37.78 -40.64 -29.99
C MET A 1 -37.37 -39.16 -29.97
N ALA A 2 -38.22 -38.20 -30.30
CA ALA A 2 -37.89 -36.75 -30.25
C ALA A 2 -37.83 -36.14 -28.84
N SER A 3 -38.51 -36.74 -27.84
CA SER A 3 -38.56 -36.23 -26.46
C SER A 3 -37.28 -36.49 -25.63
N ILE A 4 -36.58 -37.58 -25.90
CA ILE A 4 -35.37 -37.97 -25.16
C ILE A 4 -34.14 -37.16 -25.61
N LEU A 5 -34.07 -36.79 -26.89
CA LEU A 5 -33.03 -35.96 -27.46
C LEU A 5 -33.12 -34.48 -27.01
N SER A 6 -34.34 -34.00 -26.71
CA SER A 6 -34.57 -32.66 -26.14
C SER A 6 -34.15 -32.58 -24.68
N GLN A 7 -34.42 -33.65 -23.90
CA GLN A 7 -34.02 -33.72 -22.50
C GLN A 7 -32.49 -33.91 -22.32
N LEU A 8 -31.84 -34.63 -23.24
CA LEU A 8 -30.37 -34.75 -23.25
C LEU A 8 -29.65 -33.47 -23.69
N LYS A 9 -30.25 -32.65 -24.54
CA LYS A 9 -29.70 -31.32 -24.87
C LYS A 9 -29.78 -30.31 -23.72
N HIS A 10 -30.77 -30.42 -22.82
CA HIS A 10 -30.86 -29.59 -21.61
C HIS A 10 -29.94 -30.07 -20.48
N ALA A 11 -29.56 -31.34 -20.45
CA ALA A 11 -28.67 -31.91 -19.45
C ALA A 11 -27.16 -31.73 -19.81
N ILE A 12 -26.85 -31.39 -21.08
CA ILE A 12 -25.47 -31.14 -21.56
C ILE A 12 -25.15 -29.63 -21.60
N ALA A 13 -26.15 -28.76 -21.48
CA ALA A 13 -25.91 -27.36 -21.12
C ALA A 13 -25.50 -27.32 -19.64
N GLY A 14 -24.25 -27.72 -19.38
CA GLY A 14 -23.63 -27.44 -18.10
C GLY A 14 -23.87 -25.98 -17.78
N SER A 15 -24.50 -25.70 -16.65
CA SER A 15 -24.65 -24.36 -16.12
C SER A 15 -23.27 -23.71 -16.18
N GLU A 16 -23.10 -22.70 -17.03
CA GLU A 16 -21.96 -21.80 -16.90
C GLU A 16 -21.93 -21.40 -15.44
N PRO A 17 -20.78 -21.49 -14.74
CA PRO A 17 -20.70 -21.11 -13.35
C PRO A 17 -21.16 -19.64 -13.28
N GLU A 18 -22.21 -19.35 -12.52
CA GLU A 18 -22.69 -17.99 -12.28
C GLU A 18 -21.48 -17.13 -11.98
N ALA A 19 -21.25 -16.10 -12.80
CA ALA A 19 -20.11 -15.22 -12.64
C ALA A 19 -20.19 -14.61 -11.24
N LYS A 20 -19.23 -14.93 -10.37
CA LYS A 20 -19.15 -14.39 -9.01
C LYS A 20 -19.23 -12.86 -9.07
N GLY A 21 -20.23 -12.28 -8.42
CA GLY A 21 -20.37 -10.85 -8.28
C GLY A 21 -19.32 -10.27 -7.34
N TRP A 22 -19.17 -8.95 -7.32
CA TRP A 22 -18.26 -8.26 -6.41
C TRP A 22 -18.56 -8.60 -4.95
N PRO A 23 -17.53 -8.80 -4.10
CA PRO A 23 -17.70 -9.12 -2.69
C PRO A 23 -18.48 -8.05 -1.93
N ALA A 24 -19.17 -8.44 -0.86
CA ALA A 24 -19.89 -7.51 0.00
C ALA A 24 -18.96 -6.39 0.54
N GLY A 25 -19.41 -5.14 0.44
CA GLY A 25 -18.63 -3.97 0.85
C GLY A 25 -17.72 -3.39 -0.24
N VAL A 26 -17.71 -3.97 -1.44
CA VAL A 26 -17.09 -3.38 -2.63
C VAL A 26 -18.20 -2.79 -3.51
N THR A 27 -18.19 -1.47 -3.69
CA THR A 27 -19.05 -0.80 -4.68
C THR A 27 -18.30 -0.77 -6.00
N PRO A 28 -18.73 -1.55 -7.02
CA PRO A 28 -18.05 -1.58 -8.31
C PRO A 28 -18.17 -0.24 -9.03
N THR A 29 -17.15 0.09 -9.80
CA THR A 29 -17.13 1.21 -10.74
C THR A 29 -16.89 0.65 -12.14
N ALA A 30 -17.11 1.47 -13.18
CA ALA A 30 -16.77 1.08 -14.55
C ALA A 30 -15.30 0.65 -14.68
N ASP A 31 -14.38 1.34 -13.99
CA ASP A 31 -12.95 1.00 -13.97
C ASP A 31 -12.71 -0.39 -13.34
N TYR A 32 -13.46 -0.75 -12.29
CA TYR A 32 -13.33 -2.06 -11.63
C TYR A 32 -13.81 -3.18 -12.54
N ASP A 33 -14.93 -2.98 -13.23
CA ASP A 33 -15.48 -3.94 -14.19
C ASP A 33 -14.56 -4.10 -15.40
N ALA A 34 -13.94 -2.99 -15.88
CA ALA A 34 -12.95 -3.02 -16.94
C ALA A 34 -11.69 -3.80 -16.54
N ALA A 35 -11.19 -3.62 -15.30
CA ALA A 35 -10.08 -4.41 -14.78
C ALA A 35 -10.39 -5.91 -14.78
N LEU A 36 -11.56 -6.29 -14.27
CA LEU A 36 -12.00 -7.68 -14.20
C LEU A 36 -12.19 -8.29 -15.59
N ALA A 37 -12.82 -7.55 -16.51
CA ALA A 37 -13.02 -7.97 -17.89
C ALA A 37 -11.67 -8.19 -18.60
N PHE A 38 -10.71 -7.25 -18.46
CA PHE A 38 -9.36 -7.40 -19.00
C PHE A 38 -8.67 -8.65 -18.47
N LEU A 39 -8.72 -8.88 -17.16
CA LEU A 39 -8.06 -10.03 -16.54
C LEU A 39 -8.70 -11.36 -16.95
N ARG A 40 -9.99 -11.39 -17.30
CA ARG A 40 -10.66 -12.57 -17.82
C ARG A 40 -10.35 -12.85 -19.30
N ALA A 41 -10.28 -11.81 -20.12
CA ALA A 41 -10.17 -11.93 -21.58
C ALA A 41 -8.73 -11.87 -22.09
N GLU A 42 -7.91 -10.98 -21.57
CA GLU A 42 -6.61 -10.61 -22.14
C GLU A 42 -5.46 -11.47 -21.60
N LYS A 43 -4.38 -11.56 -22.38
CA LYS A 43 -3.17 -12.30 -21.99
C LYS A 43 -2.05 -11.42 -21.42
N GLY A 44 -2.15 -10.10 -21.52
CA GLY A 44 -1.13 -9.14 -21.08
C GLY A 44 -1.06 -8.93 -19.55
N HIS A 45 -0.10 -8.15 -19.14
CA HIS A 45 0.00 -7.63 -17.77
C HIS A 45 -0.89 -6.41 -17.61
N LEU A 46 -1.32 -6.13 -16.37
CA LEU A 46 -2.15 -4.97 -16.06
C LEU A 46 -1.49 -4.12 -14.97
N PHE A 47 -1.21 -2.84 -15.27
CA PHE A 47 -0.83 -1.84 -14.29
C PHE A 47 -2.03 -0.97 -13.96
N ILE A 48 -2.52 -1.08 -12.72
CA ILE A 48 -3.66 -0.34 -12.18
C ILE A 48 -3.11 0.81 -11.36
N THR A 49 -3.35 2.01 -11.82
CA THR A 49 -2.95 3.24 -11.16
C THR A 49 -4.16 4.11 -10.85
N GLY A 50 -3.92 5.25 -10.23
CA GLY A 50 -4.95 6.24 -9.91
C GLY A 50 -4.53 7.10 -8.74
N ARG A 51 -5.20 8.23 -8.60
CA ARG A 51 -4.93 9.22 -7.54
C ARG A 51 -5.04 8.60 -6.14
N ALA A 52 -4.50 9.31 -5.15
CA ALA A 52 -4.72 8.93 -3.76
C ALA A 52 -6.23 8.89 -3.46
N GLY A 53 -6.71 7.76 -2.89
CA GLY A 53 -8.13 7.61 -2.53
C GLY A 53 -9.06 7.12 -3.64
N THR A 54 -8.55 6.60 -4.76
CA THR A 54 -9.37 6.00 -5.83
C THR A 54 -9.78 4.55 -5.60
N GLY A 55 -9.47 3.97 -4.42
CA GLY A 55 -9.93 2.64 -4.08
C GLY A 55 -9.07 1.48 -4.61
N LYS A 56 -7.80 1.71 -4.97
CA LYS A 56 -6.86 0.66 -5.42
C LYS A 56 -6.86 -0.58 -4.53
N SER A 57 -6.71 -0.41 -3.22
CA SER A 57 -6.69 -1.53 -2.26
C SER A 57 -8.05 -2.22 -2.12
N THR A 58 -9.16 -1.53 -2.39
CA THR A 58 -10.50 -2.11 -2.43
C THR A 58 -10.66 -2.98 -3.67
N LEU A 59 -10.21 -2.49 -4.83
CA LEU A 59 -10.19 -3.26 -6.07
C LEU A 59 -9.31 -4.50 -5.94
N LEU A 60 -8.10 -4.38 -5.36
CA LEU A 60 -7.22 -5.52 -5.14
C LEU A 60 -7.91 -6.63 -4.33
N ARG A 61 -8.58 -6.26 -3.21
CA ARG A 61 -9.33 -7.22 -2.40
C ARG A 61 -10.46 -7.88 -3.17
N GLY A 62 -11.20 -7.12 -3.97
CA GLY A 62 -12.26 -7.67 -4.81
C GLY A 62 -11.73 -8.62 -5.88
N LEU A 63 -10.67 -8.23 -6.58
CA LEU A 63 -10.04 -9.07 -7.61
C LEU A 63 -9.47 -10.38 -7.07
N ARG A 64 -8.95 -10.39 -5.84
CA ARG A 64 -8.47 -11.61 -5.18
C ARG A 64 -9.53 -12.73 -5.18
N ASP A 65 -10.78 -12.38 -4.95
CA ASP A 65 -11.89 -13.34 -4.86
C ASP A 65 -12.51 -13.69 -6.23
N LEU A 66 -12.28 -12.84 -7.24
CA LEU A 66 -12.89 -12.90 -8.57
C LEU A 66 -11.96 -13.43 -9.66
N ILE A 67 -10.65 -13.38 -9.45
CA ILE A 67 -9.66 -13.92 -10.39
C ILE A 67 -9.61 -15.44 -10.25
N GLU A 68 -9.79 -16.14 -11.37
CA GLU A 68 -9.71 -17.58 -11.42
C GLU A 68 -8.29 -18.06 -11.68
N GLY A 69 -7.83 -18.97 -10.82
CA GLY A 69 -6.52 -19.62 -10.93
C GLY A 69 -5.59 -19.29 -9.79
N ASP A 70 -4.44 -19.98 -9.79
CA ASP A 70 -3.44 -19.80 -8.74
C ASP A 70 -2.83 -18.40 -8.78
N LEU A 71 -3.00 -17.64 -7.72
CA LEU A 71 -2.46 -16.30 -7.57
C LEU A 71 -1.61 -16.17 -6.29
N ALA A 72 -0.63 -15.26 -6.31
CA ALA A 72 0.07 -14.80 -5.13
C ALA A 72 0.04 -13.27 -5.08
N ILE A 73 -0.10 -12.70 -3.89
CA ILE A 73 -0.06 -11.27 -3.65
C ILE A 73 1.25 -10.95 -2.93
N VAL A 74 2.02 -10.01 -3.49
CA VAL A 74 3.27 -9.57 -2.89
C VAL A 74 3.33 -8.05 -2.80
N ALA A 75 4.18 -7.54 -1.89
CA ALA A 75 4.42 -6.11 -1.76
C ALA A 75 5.90 -5.83 -1.43
N PRO A 76 6.42 -4.62 -1.71
CA PRO A 76 7.82 -4.28 -1.44
C PRO A 76 8.14 -4.17 0.04
N THR A 77 7.18 -3.81 0.89
CA THR A 77 7.37 -3.62 2.34
C THR A 77 6.55 -4.60 3.16
N GLY A 78 7.03 -4.92 4.38
CA GLY A 78 6.32 -5.81 5.28
C GLY A 78 4.94 -5.30 5.67
N LEU A 79 4.81 -4.00 5.95
CA LEU A 79 3.52 -3.40 6.32
C LEU A 79 2.52 -3.45 5.16
N ALA A 80 2.95 -3.15 3.92
CA ALA A 80 2.09 -3.26 2.74
C ALA A 80 1.64 -4.73 2.53
N ALA A 81 2.56 -5.69 2.66
CA ALA A 81 2.24 -7.11 2.54
C ALA A 81 1.18 -7.57 3.56
N VAL A 82 1.33 -7.17 4.83
CA VAL A 82 0.35 -7.48 5.89
C VAL A 82 -1.02 -6.86 5.59
N ASN A 83 -1.05 -5.62 5.10
CA ASN A 83 -2.31 -4.90 4.80
C ASN A 83 -3.14 -5.56 3.70
N VAL A 84 -2.47 -6.18 2.71
CA VAL A 84 -3.16 -6.88 1.60
C VAL A 84 -3.30 -8.39 1.84
N GLY A 85 -2.82 -8.88 2.99
CA GLY A 85 -2.80 -10.30 3.31
C GLY A 85 -1.89 -11.10 2.37
N GLY A 86 -0.78 -10.50 1.95
CA GLY A 86 0.20 -11.08 1.05
C GLY A 86 1.54 -11.34 1.74
N GLN A 87 2.60 -11.48 0.94
CA GLN A 87 3.97 -11.72 1.37
C GLN A 87 4.90 -10.62 0.83
N THR A 88 6.05 -10.36 1.49
CA THR A 88 7.02 -9.44 0.88
C THR A 88 7.69 -10.08 -0.34
N ILE A 89 8.02 -9.26 -1.35
CA ILE A 89 8.75 -9.71 -2.54
C ILE A 89 10.02 -10.45 -2.14
N HIS A 90 10.81 -9.88 -1.21
CA HIS A 90 12.04 -10.49 -0.72
C HIS A 90 11.81 -11.90 -0.14
N SER A 91 10.80 -12.07 0.69
CA SER A 91 10.47 -13.37 1.30
C SER A 91 9.94 -14.37 0.28
N PHE A 92 9.05 -13.94 -0.63
CA PHE A 92 8.44 -14.83 -1.62
C PHE A 92 9.48 -15.38 -2.61
N PHE A 93 10.38 -14.53 -3.09
CA PHE A 93 11.41 -14.90 -4.07
C PHE A 93 12.74 -15.36 -3.44
N GLY A 94 12.92 -15.16 -2.12
CA GLY A 94 14.16 -15.47 -1.42
C GLY A 94 15.30 -14.49 -1.76
N LEU A 95 14.95 -13.23 -2.01
CA LEU A 95 15.90 -12.18 -2.42
C LEU A 95 16.48 -11.45 -1.19
N PRO A 96 17.73 -11.01 -1.23
CA PRO A 96 18.34 -10.24 -0.15
C PRO A 96 17.79 -8.81 -0.09
N PRO A 97 17.72 -8.16 1.10
CA PRO A 97 17.26 -6.78 1.25
C PRO A 97 18.36 -5.76 0.93
N ARG A 98 18.96 -5.86 -0.23
CA ARG A 98 20.00 -4.98 -0.80
C ARG A 98 19.85 -4.89 -2.31
N LEU A 99 20.76 -4.19 -2.98
CA LEU A 99 20.87 -4.24 -4.44
C LEU A 99 21.00 -5.68 -4.92
N ILE A 100 20.10 -6.10 -5.83
CA ILE A 100 20.02 -7.48 -6.30
C ILE A 100 20.92 -7.65 -7.53
N ARG A 101 21.72 -8.69 -7.49
CA ARG A 101 22.69 -9.05 -8.54
C ARG A 101 22.34 -10.40 -9.15
N PRO A 102 22.89 -10.74 -10.33
CA PRO A 102 22.64 -12.03 -10.99
C PRO A 102 22.89 -13.26 -10.12
N GLU A 103 23.92 -13.23 -9.27
CA GLU A 103 24.26 -14.32 -8.37
C GLU A 103 23.25 -14.56 -7.24
N ASP A 104 22.39 -13.59 -6.96
CA ASP A 104 21.30 -13.71 -5.98
C ASP A 104 20.12 -14.51 -6.52
N ILE A 105 20.01 -14.66 -7.85
CA ILE A 105 18.90 -15.36 -8.49
C ILE A 105 19.14 -16.87 -8.47
N LYS A 106 18.38 -17.56 -7.63
CA LYS A 106 18.51 -19.02 -7.43
C LYS A 106 17.16 -19.70 -7.55
N ARG A 107 17.16 -21.02 -7.66
CA ARG A 107 15.93 -21.80 -7.50
C ARG A 107 15.38 -21.60 -6.11
N SER A 108 14.14 -21.11 -6.03
CA SER A 108 13.47 -20.78 -4.79
C SER A 108 12.88 -22.02 -4.11
N ARG A 109 12.81 -22.01 -2.77
CA ARG A 109 12.02 -22.99 -2.01
C ARG A 109 10.54 -22.94 -2.41
N ASN A 110 10.05 -21.77 -2.84
CA ASN A 110 8.70 -21.58 -3.37
C ASN A 110 8.55 -21.97 -4.85
N GLY A 111 9.53 -22.65 -5.45
CA GLY A 111 9.50 -23.06 -6.86
C GLY A 111 8.26 -23.88 -7.23
N GLY A 112 7.73 -24.68 -6.31
CA GLY A 112 6.45 -25.39 -6.48
C GLY A 112 5.27 -24.44 -6.72
N VAL A 113 5.16 -23.40 -5.89
CA VAL A 113 4.16 -22.34 -6.02
C VAL A 113 4.35 -21.61 -7.35
N MET A 114 5.58 -21.15 -7.64
CA MET A 114 5.88 -20.38 -8.85
C MET A 114 5.52 -21.12 -10.14
N ARG A 115 5.69 -22.45 -10.18
CA ARG A 115 5.29 -23.26 -11.36
C ARG A 115 3.80 -23.24 -11.64
N ARG A 116 2.99 -23.09 -10.63
CA ARG A 116 1.52 -23.12 -10.73
C ARG A 116 0.91 -21.75 -10.97
N LEU A 117 1.58 -20.67 -10.55
CA LEU A 117 1.04 -19.32 -10.63
C LEU A 117 0.53 -18.99 -12.04
N LYS A 118 -0.71 -18.52 -12.10
CA LYS A 118 -1.28 -17.82 -13.25
C LYS A 118 -1.09 -16.29 -13.10
N PHE A 119 -1.25 -15.78 -11.88
CA PHE A 119 -1.18 -14.37 -11.58
C PHE A 119 -0.22 -14.08 -10.43
N LEU A 120 0.58 -13.03 -10.58
CA LEU A 120 1.32 -12.39 -9.50
C LEU A 120 0.79 -10.98 -9.34
N VAL A 121 0.16 -10.72 -8.19
CA VAL A 121 -0.32 -9.40 -7.82
C VAL A 121 0.79 -8.68 -7.05
N ILE A 122 1.15 -7.47 -7.47
CA ILE A 122 2.17 -6.65 -6.81
C ILE A 122 1.50 -5.37 -6.34
N ASP A 123 1.34 -5.21 -5.02
CA ASP A 123 0.84 -3.96 -4.45
C ASP A 123 1.99 -2.98 -4.20
N GLU A 124 1.68 -1.67 -4.20
CA GLU A 124 2.65 -0.57 -4.07
C GLU A 124 3.84 -0.70 -5.04
N VAL A 125 3.57 -1.07 -6.31
CA VAL A 125 4.61 -1.31 -7.31
C VAL A 125 5.48 -0.08 -7.59
N SER A 126 4.98 1.13 -7.31
CA SER A 126 5.76 2.38 -7.40
C SER A 126 7.02 2.38 -6.53
N MET A 127 7.03 1.59 -5.45
CA MET A 127 8.18 1.43 -4.57
C MET A 127 9.10 0.26 -4.96
N VAL A 128 8.79 -0.47 -6.03
CA VAL A 128 9.60 -1.59 -6.52
C VAL A 128 10.70 -1.06 -7.44
N ARG A 129 11.96 -1.37 -7.10
CA ARG A 129 13.13 -0.99 -7.93
C ARG A 129 13.21 -1.85 -9.19
N SER A 130 13.90 -1.32 -10.19
CA SER A 130 14.14 -2.00 -11.47
C SER A 130 14.91 -3.32 -11.32
N ASP A 131 15.92 -3.39 -10.45
CA ASP A 131 16.66 -4.63 -10.14
C ASP A 131 15.74 -5.68 -9.47
N MET A 132 14.84 -5.26 -8.61
CA MET A 132 13.87 -6.14 -7.97
C MET A 132 12.84 -6.67 -8.98
N MET A 133 12.33 -5.83 -9.87
CA MET A 133 11.41 -6.28 -10.93
C MET A 133 12.11 -7.22 -11.93
N TRP A 134 13.37 -6.93 -12.26
CA TRP A 134 14.20 -7.83 -13.04
C TRP A 134 14.41 -9.17 -12.33
N ALA A 135 14.69 -9.17 -11.03
CA ALA A 135 14.85 -10.38 -10.24
C ALA A 135 13.58 -11.22 -10.16
N ILE A 136 12.40 -10.59 -10.07
CA ILE A 136 11.09 -11.26 -10.17
C ILE A 136 10.98 -12.00 -11.51
N ASP A 137 11.29 -11.32 -12.63
CA ASP A 137 11.27 -11.92 -13.97
C ASP A 137 12.21 -13.13 -14.05
N GLN A 138 13.47 -12.96 -13.68
CA GLN A 138 14.46 -14.03 -13.74
C GLN A 138 14.10 -15.23 -12.84
N SER A 139 13.65 -14.95 -11.61
CA SER A 139 13.22 -16.00 -10.68
C SER A 139 12.05 -16.82 -11.22
N LEU A 140 11.06 -16.15 -11.82
CA LEU A 140 9.92 -16.86 -12.43
C LEU A 140 10.36 -17.69 -13.65
N ARG A 141 11.21 -17.15 -14.53
CA ARG A 141 11.76 -17.90 -15.69
C ARG A 141 12.48 -19.17 -15.24
N ILE A 142 13.38 -19.07 -14.26
CA ILE A 142 14.20 -20.18 -13.76
C ILE A 142 13.32 -21.24 -13.08
N ASN A 143 12.42 -20.82 -12.19
CA ASN A 143 11.61 -21.75 -11.40
C ASN A 143 10.51 -22.43 -12.20
N ARG A 144 10.08 -21.83 -13.32
CA ARG A 144 9.07 -22.39 -14.25
C ARG A 144 9.69 -23.14 -15.42
N GLY A 145 11.02 -23.02 -15.61
CA GLY A 145 11.70 -23.62 -16.79
C GLY A 145 11.31 -22.95 -18.12
N ARG A 146 10.91 -21.68 -18.10
CA ARG A 146 10.44 -20.92 -19.26
C ARG A 146 11.34 -19.71 -19.52
N ALA A 147 12.60 -19.97 -19.86
CA ALA A 147 13.64 -18.94 -19.98
C ALA A 147 13.33 -17.85 -21.01
N ARG A 148 12.56 -18.16 -22.06
CA ARG A 148 12.25 -17.21 -23.15
C ARG A 148 10.98 -16.40 -22.92
N GLU A 149 10.13 -16.81 -21.98
CA GLU A 149 8.86 -16.12 -21.70
C GLU A 149 9.06 -15.06 -20.60
N PRO A 150 8.70 -13.78 -20.81
CA PRO A 150 8.72 -12.78 -19.76
C PRO A 150 7.93 -13.28 -18.53
N PHE A 151 8.52 -13.09 -17.35
CA PHE A 151 7.99 -13.58 -16.08
C PHE A 151 7.65 -15.08 -16.06
N GLY A 152 8.29 -15.87 -16.92
CA GLY A 152 8.00 -17.30 -17.08
C GLY A 152 6.55 -17.59 -17.48
N GLY A 153 5.86 -16.66 -18.15
CA GLY A 153 4.48 -16.74 -18.55
C GLY A 153 3.46 -16.48 -17.41
N VAL A 154 3.89 -15.94 -16.27
CA VAL A 154 2.99 -15.44 -15.20
C VAL A 154 2.46 -14.07 -15.57
N ARG A 155 1.16 -13.84 -15.42
CA ARG A 155 0.55 -12.53 -15.63
C ARG A 155 0.73 -11.65 -14.39
N LEU A 156 1.23 -10.45 -14.59
CA LEU A 156 1.35 -9.46 -13.52
C LEU A 156 0.09 -8.61 -13.42
N VAL A 157 -0.36 -8.37 -12.20
CA VAL A 157 -1.38 -7.37 -11.86
C VAL A 157 -0.72 -6.41 -10.86
N MET A 158 -0.36 -5.24 -11.32
CA MET A 158 0.45 -4.28 -10.56
C MET A 158 -0.44 -3.13 -10.07
N PHE A 159 -0.38 -2.83 -8.78
CA PHE A 159 -1.08 -1.69 -8.17
C PHE A 159 -0.07 -0.67 -7.67
N GLY A 160 -0.27 0.60 -8.00
CA GLY A 160 0.60 1.67 -7.52
C GLY A 160 0.20 3.05 -8.03
N ASP A 161 0.92 4.06 -7.58
CA ASP A 161 0.78 5.43 -8.06
C ASP A 161 2.18 6.05 -8.15
N LEU A 162 2.70 6.19 -9.36
CA LEU A 162 4.05 6.72 -9.63
C LEU A 162 4.21 8.20 -9.27
N HIS A 163 3.13 8.89 -8.96
CA HIS A 163 3.18 10.25 -8.42
C HIS A 163 3.32 10.29 -6.89
N GLN A 164 3.26 9.11 -6.23
CA GLN A 164 3.55 8.97 -4.80
C GLN A 164 5.03 8.68 -4.57
N LEU A 165 5.36 8.03 -3.44
CA LEU A 165 6.77 7.80 -3.08
C LEU A 165 7.46 6.85 -4.06
N PRO A 166 8.67 7.20 -4.51
CA PRO A 166 9.47 6.37 -5.40
C PRO A 166 10.14 5.22 -4.62
N PRO A 167 10.81 4.29 -5.32
CA PRO A 167 11.68 3.33 -4.69
C PRO A 167 12.76 4.02 -3.85
N VAL A 168 13.12 3.42 -2.72
CA VAL A 168 14.26 3.89 -1.93
C VAL A 168 15.55 3.42 -2.62
N VAL A 169 16.37 4.38 -3.04
CA VAL A 169 17.66 4.15 -3.70
C VAL A 169 18.73 4.92 -2.93
N ARG A 170 19.84 4.25 -2.60
CA ARG A 170 21.00 4.92 -2.02
C ARG A 170 21.87 5.50 -3.14
N ASP A 171 22.62 6.55 -2.83
CA ASP A 171 23.44 7.21 -3.84
C ASP A 171 24.38 6.24 -4.57
N GLU A 172 24.98 5.30 -3.84
CA GLU A 172 25.83 4.24 -4.36
C GLU A 172 25.14 3.20 -5.27
N GLU A 173 23.81 3.10 -5.17
CA GLU A 173 22.98 2.19 -5.98
C GLU A 173 22.47 2.87 -7.25
N ALA A 174 22.33 4.20 -7.22
CA ALA A 174 21.71 4.97 -8.29
C ALA A 174 22.45 4.84 -9.63
N GLU A 175 23.77 4.90 -9.61
CA GLU A 175 24.62 4.75 -10.81
C GLU A 175 24.38 3.38 -11.45
N TYR A 176 24.47 2.32 -10.67
CA TYR A 176 24.23 0.95 -11.17
C TYR A 176 22.84 0.77 -11.77
N LEU A 177 21.80 1.30 -11.13
CA LEU A 177 20.42 1.19 -11.63
C LEU A 177 20.23 1.97 -12.92
N ASN A 178 20.87 3.13 -13.05
CA ASN A 178 20.83 3.94 -14.26
C ASN A 178 21.57 3.28 -15.41
N GLU A 179 22.77 2.77 -15.18
CA GLU A 179 23.59 2.14 -16.22
C GLU A 179 23.00 0.79 -16.67
N THR A 180 22.53 -0.03 -15.72
CA THR A 180 22.08 -1.39 -16.01
C THR A 180 20.65 -1.42 -16.55
N PHE A 181 19.76 -0.59 -16.00
CA PHE A 181 18.31 -0.65 -16.29
C PHE A 181 17.76 0.64 -16.94
N GLY A 182 18.55 1.70 -16.98
CA GLY A 182 18.09 3.02 -17.47
C GLY A 182 17.20 3.76 -16.48
N GLY A 183 17.24 3.38 -15.18
CA GLY A 183 16.54 4.05 -14.10
C GLY A 183 16.08 3.14 -12.97
N PRO A 184 15.66 3.74 -11.86
CA PRO A 184 15.32 2.99 -10.65
C PRO A 184 13.92 2.40 -10.62
N PHE A 185 13.01 2.84 -11.48
CA PHE A 185 11.60 2.45 -11.43
C PHE A 185 11.35 1.04 -12.00
N PHE A 186 10.34 0.36 -11.50
CA PHE A 186 9.99 -1.00 -11.90
C PHE A 186 9.84 -1.18 -13.42
N PHE A 187 9.30 -0.17 -14.10
CA PHE A 187 9.08 -0.20 -15.55
C PHE A 187 10.37 -0.09 -16.38
N SER A 188 11.51 0.24 -15.74
CA SER A 188 12.82 0.20 -16.38
C SER A 188 13.37 -1.22 -16.52
N ALA A 189 12.75 -2.22 -15.88
CA ALA A 189 13.17 -3.62 -16.04
C ALA A 189 12.95 -4.11 -17.50
N PRO A 190 13.96 -4.81 -18.10
CA PRO A 190 13.93 -5.20 -19.51
C PRO A 190 12.67 -5.98 -19.91
N ALA A 191 12.17 -6.87 -19.06
CA ALA A 191 11.00 -7.68 -19.36
C ALA A 191 9.72 -6.85 -19.59
N LEU A 192 9.58 -5.69 -18.93
CA LEU A 192 8.46 -4.78 -19.12
C LEU A 192 8.66 -3.82 -20.29
N ARG A 193 9.90 -3.51 -20.65
CA ARG A 193 10.23 -2.61 -21.77
C ARG A 193 10.16 -3.30 -23.13
N GLU A 194 10.61 -4.56 -23.20
CA GLU A 194 10.91 -5.23 -24.47
C GLU A 194 10.05 -6.46 -24.75
N GLY A 195 9.40 -7.04 -23.77
CA GLY A 195 8.86 -8.38 -23.95
C GLY A 195 7.46 -8.66 -23.47
N ALA A 196 6.88 -7.82 -22.63
CA ALA A 196 5.58 -8.11 -22.01
C ALA A 196 4.55 -7.06 -22.39
N ALA A 197 3.48 -7.45 -23.06
CA ALA A 197 2.34 -6.57 -23.31
C ALA A 197 1.74 -6.13 -21.96
N THR A 198 2.11 -4.94 -21.50
CA THR A 198 1.60 -4.35 -20.26
C THR A 198 0.62 -3.25 -20.61
N HIS A 199 -0.56 -3.29 -20.02
CA HIS A 199 -1.63 -2.31 -20.21
C HIS A 199 -1.81 -1.47 -18.95
N LEU A 200 -2.23 -0.22 -19.14
CA LEU A 200 -2.49 0.73 -18.08
C LEU A 200 -3.99 0.90 -17.88
N LEU A 201 -4.45 0.79 -16.63
CA LEU A 201 -5.79 1.20 -16.23
C LEU A 201 -5.68 2.28 -15.16
N GLU A 202 -6.21 3.47 -15.42
CA GLU A 202 -6.23 4.56 -14.45
C GLU A 202 -7.62 4.67 -13.82
N LEU A 203 -7.70 4.49 -12.47
CA LEU A 203 -8.94 4.68 -11.73
C LEU A 203 -9.26 6.17 -11.63
N ALA A 204 -10.40 6.57 -12.13
CA ALA A 204 -10.80 7.97 -12.24
C ALA A 204 -11.47 8.51 -10.97
N GLN A 205 -12.31 7.71 -10.31
CA GLN A 205 -13.14 8.15 -9.20
C GLN A 205 -12.36 8.27 -7.89
N VAL A 206 -12.38 9.46 -7.27
CA VAL A 206 -11.78 9.73 -5.96
C VAL A 206 -12.84 9.62 -4.87
N PHE A 207 -12.58 8.81 -3.84
CA PHE A 207 -13.48 8.58 -2.71
C PHE A 207 -13.03 9.26 -1.41
N ARG A 208 -11.77 9.71 -1.34
CA ARG A 208 -11.16 10.21 -0.10
C ARG A 208 -11.46 11.67 0.18
N GLN A 209 -11.27 12.52 -0.82
CA GLN A 209 -11.47 13.97 -0.70
C GLN A 209 -12.84 14.37 -1.23
N SER A 210 -13.49 15.33 -0.52
CA SER A 210 -14.75 15.93 -0.95
C SER A 210 -14.65 17.43 -1.23
N ASP A 211 -13.48 18.04 -0.97
CA ASP A 211 -13.20 19.47 -1.18
C ASP A 211 -12.69 19.69 -2.62
N PRO A 212 -13.47 20.32 -3.50
CA PRO A 212 -13.12 20.49 -4.90
C PRO A 212 -11.85 21.32 -5.11
N GLU A 213 -11.61 22.33 -4.26
CA GLU A 213 -10.43 23.16 -4.36
C GLU A 213 -9.17 22.40 -3.97
N LEU A 214 -9.23 21.62 -2.88
CA LEU A 214 -8.13 20.73 -2.51
C LEU A 214 -7.85 19.71 -3.62
N ILE A 215 -8.88 19.07 -4.18
CA ILE A 215 -8.74 18.11 -5.29
C ILE A 215 -8.03 18.77 -6.48
N ARG A 216 -8.43 19.98 -6.87
CA ARG A 216 -7.81 20.72 -7.97
C ARG A 216 -6.33 20.98 -7.69
N VAL A 217 -6.01 21.51 -6.53
CA VAL A 217 -4.62 21.81 -6.14
C VAL A 217 -3.78 20.53 -6.05
N LEU A 218 -4.32 19.44 -5.47
CA LEU A 218 -3.64 18.15 -5.41
C LEU A 218 -3.33 17.59 -6.80
N ASN A 219 -4.21 17.80 -7.78
CA ASN A 219 -3.94 17.39 -9.16
C ASN A 219 -2.76 18.17 -9.75
N HIS A 220 -2.69 19.48 -9.54
CA HIS A 220 -1.56 20.30 -10.01
C HIS A 220 -0.25 19.89 -9.29
N VAL A 221 -0.31 19.60 -7.98
CA VAL A 221 0.86 19.09 -7.23
C VAL A 221 1.30 17.73 -7.77
N ARG A 222 0.35 16.84 -8.04
CA ARG A 222 0.60 15.51 -8.60
C ARG A 222 1.27 15.57 -9.98
N ASP A 223 0.76 16.44 -10.83
CA ASP A 223 1.20 16.55 -12.21
C ASP A 223 2.41 17.50 -12.38
N GLY A 224 2.99 18.02 -11.29
CA GLY A 224 4.14 18.94 -11.32
C GLY A 224 3.79 20.33 -11.89
N ALA A 225 2.51 20.63 -12.08
CA ALA A 225 1.99 21.84 -12.73
C ALA A 225 1.50 22.91 -11.73
N VAL A 226 2.15 23.00 -10.57
CA VAL A 226 1.75 23.92 -9.49
C VAL A 226 2.00 25.35 -9.88
N SER A 227 0.96 26.18 -9.84
CA SER A 227 1.01 27.62 -10.08
C SER A 227 1.24 28.40 -8.77
N THR A 228 1.59 29.69 -8.91
CA THR A 228 1.65 30.61 -7.79
C THR A 228 0.31 30.74 -7.05
N ALA A 229 -0.80 30.65 -7.78
CA ALA A 229 -2.14 30.67 -7.20
C ALA A 229 -2.39 29.41 -6.33
N ASP A 230 -1.96 28.23 -6.77
CA ASP A 230 -2.09 26.98 -6.01
C ASP A 230 -1.26 27.06 -4.72
N LEU A 231 -0.03 27.56 -4.82
CA LEU A 231 0.80 27.82 -3.63
C LEU A 231 0.14 28.85 -2.70
N GLY A 232 -0.53 29.87 -3.24
CA GLY A 232 -1.32 30.84 -2.45
C GLY A 232 -2.42 30.16 -1.62
N VAL A 233 -3.20 29.26 -2.25
CA VAL A 233 -4.25 28.49 -1.56
C VAL A 233 -3.67 27.63 -0.43
N LEU A 234 -2.59 26.91 -0.68
CA LEU A 234 -1.93 26.08 0.34
C LEU A 234 -1.31 26.94 1.44
N ASN A 235 -0.62 28.01 1.08
CA ASN A 235 0.11 28.87 2.02
C ASN A 235 -0.82 29.76 2.89
N ALA A 236 -2.08 29.92 2.48
CA ALA A 236 -3.11 30.50 3.36
C ALA A 236 -3.38 29.62 4.61
N ARG A 237 -2.86 28.40 4.64
CA ARG A 237 -2.96 27.45 5.77
C ARG A 237 -1.73 27.44 6.68
N VAL A 238 -0.79 28.35 6.49
CA VAL A 238 0.41 28.45 7.32
C VAL A 238 0.06 28.91 8.73
N ASN A 239 0.50 28.16 9.72
CA ASN A 239 0.35 28.46 11.14
C ASN A 239 1.62 28.00 11.91
N PRO A 240 2.74 28.76 11.83
CA PRO A 240 4.04 28.32 12.34
C PRO A 240 4.11 28.22 13.86
N LEU A 241 3.24 28.93 14.58
CA LEU A 241 3.24 29.01 16.03
C LEU A 241 2.24 28.02 16.67
N ARG A 242 1.70 27.11 15.87
CA ARG A 242 0.75 26.15 16.39
C ARG A 242 1.42 25.22 17.40
N THR A 243 1.05 25.35 18.65
CA THR A 243 1.35 24.38 19.68
C THR A 243 0.21 23.37 19.74
N LEU A 244 0.53 22.11 19.58
CA LEU A 244 -0.47 21.03 19.76
C LEU A 244 -0.72 20.89 21.26
N GLY A 245 -1.79 21.49 21.74
CA GLY A 245 -2.24 21.37 23.12
C GLY A 245 -2.89 20.01 23.40
N GLU A 246 -3.24 19.82 24.67
CA GLU A 246 -4.07 18.69 25.04
C GLU A 246 -5.42 18.79 24.31
N GLY A 247 -5.83 17.69 23.63
CA GLY A 247 -7.07 17.68 22.83
C GLY A 247 -6.92 18.16 21.39
N ASP A 248 -5.75 18.64 20.96
CA ASP A 248 -5.57 19.09 19.58
C ASP A 248 -5.77 17.90 18.60
N PRO A 249 -6.69 17.98 17.63
CA PRO A 249 -7.01 16.88 16.72
C PRO A 249 -5.96 16.70 15.60
N TYR A 250 -5.03 17.63 15.40
CA TYR A 250 -4.08 17.58 14.30
C TYR A 250 -3.00 16.50 14.49
N VAL A 251 -2.71 15.77 13.42
CA VAL A 251 -1.56 14.86 13.33
C VAL A 251 -0.44 15.56 12.57
N ILE A 252 0.75 15.60 13.15
CA ILE A 252 1.94 16.15 12.48
C ILE A 252 2.46 15.13 11.47
N LEU A 253 2.58 15.52 10.20
CA LEU A 253 3.28 14.73 9.18
C LEU A 253 4.67 15.29 8.99
N THR A 254 5.68 14.40 9.08
CA THR A 254 7.11 14.77 8.99
C THR A 254 7.86 13.84 8.03
N PRO A 255 8.95 14.29 7.39
CA PRO A 255 9.69 13.49 6.43
C PRO A 255 10.39 12.25 7.04
N THR A 256 10.86 12.34 8.30
CA THR A 256 11.75 11.34 8.89
C THR A 256 11.21 10.67 10.15
N ASN A 257 11.60 9.40 10.37
CA ASN A 257 11.24 8.67 11.59
C ASN A 257 11.81 9.32 12.85
N ALA A 258 13.03 9.83 12.79
CA ALA A 258 13.69 10.46 13.95
C ALA A 258 12.91 11.68 14.47
N VAL A 259 12.39 12.52 13.57
CA VAL A 259 11.58 13.69 13.95
C VAL A 259 10.24 13.23 14.54
N ALA A 260 9.57 12.26 13.91
CA ALA A 260 8.31 11.74 14.43
C ALA A 260 8.46 11.11 15.82
N GLN A 261 9.49 10.31 16.03
CA GLN A 261 9.78 9.69 17.32
C GLN A 261 10.09 10.72 18.41
N ARG A 262 10.91 11.74 18.09
CA ARG A 262 11.22 12.83 19.03
C ARG A 262 9.95 13.58 19.46
N ILE A 263 9.08 13.91 18.51
CA ILE A 263 7.81 14.58 18.80
C ILE A 263 6.93 13.70 19.68
N ASN A 264 6.69 12.46 19.29
CA ASN A 264 5.84 11.52 20.04
C ASN A 264 6.40 11.27 21.44
N GLY A 265 7.73 11.12 21.60
CA GLY A 265 8.39 10.95 22.89
C GLY A 265 8.20 12.15 23.80
N ALA A 266 8.43 13.36 23.29
CA ALA A 266 8.27 14.60 24.07
C ALA A 266 6.84 14.79 24.58
N TYR A 267 5.84 14.53 23.71
CA TYR A 267 4.43 14.64 24.11
C TYR A 267 4.01 13.54 25.10
N LEU A 268 4.50 12.31 24.91
CA LEU A 268 4.24 11.21 25.85
C LEU A 268 4.86 11.47 27.22
N GLU A 269 6.10 12.00 27.24
CA GLU A 269 6.82 12.33 28.47
C GLU A 269 6.12 13.45 29.24
N ALA A 270 5.62 14.47 28.55
CA ALA A 270 4.88 15.58 29.13
C ALA A 270 3.54 15.20 29.77
N LEU A 271 2.96 14.07 29.42
CA LEU A 271 1.72 13.59 30.04
C LEU A 271 1.98 13.16 31.50
N PRO A 272 1.04 13.49 32.43
CA PRO A 272 1.12 13.08 33.82
C PRO A 272 1.00 11.56 33.98
N GLY A 273 1.47 11.04 35.13
CA GLY A 273 1.33 9.63 35.50
C GLY A 273 2.43 8.72 34.95
N ALA A 274 2.38 7.46 35.40
CA ALA A 274 3.32 6.43 34.99
C ALA A 274 2.99 5.90 33.58
N ALA A 275 4.04 5.59 32.83
CA ALA A 275 3.89 4.89 31.56
C ALA A 275 3.65 3.39 31.78
N THR A 276 2.78 2.82 30.96
CA THR A 276 2.56 1.36 30.90
C THR A 276 3.11 0.84 29.58
N THR A 277 3.90 -0.23 29.64
CA THR A 277 4.44 -0.89 28.45
C THR A 277 3.68 -2.19 28.20
N PHE A 278 3.20 -2.33 26.97
CA PHE A 278 2.52 -3.54 26.49
C PHE A 278 3.44 -4.26 25.51
N GLU A 279 3.91 -5.44 25.88
CA GLU A 279 4.75 -6.25 24.99
C GLU A 279 3.88 -7.04 24.00
N ALA A 280 4.29 -7.02 22.73
CA ALA A 280 3.64 -7.83 21.73
C ALA A 280 3.99 -9.32 21.90
N THR A 281 3.04 -10.19 21.60
CA THR A 281 3.31 -11.61 21.46
C THR A 281 3.63 -11.93 20.00
N VAL A 282 4.86 -12.38 19.73
CA VAL A 282 5.30 -12.77 18.40
C VAL A 282 5.48 -14.28 18.37
N SER A 283 4.91 -14.94 17.35
CA SER A 283 5.08 -16.37 17.15
C SER A 283 5.39 -16.70 15.69
N GLY A 284 6.15 -17.78 15.45
CA GLY A 284 6.55 -18.18 14.11
C GLY A 284 7.44 -17.14 13.40
N GLU A 285 7.36 -17.09 12.07
CA GLU A 285 8.16 -16.19 11.24
C GLU A 285 7.44 -14.88 10.99
N PHE A 286 7.66 -13.89 11.85
CA PHE A 286 7.16 -12.52 11.65
C PHE A 286 8.33 -11.54 11.73
N ASN A 287 8.67 -10.94 10.61
CA ASN A 287 9.81 -10.03 10.50
C ASN A 287 9.56 -8.73 11.28
N ALA A 288 10.54 -8.28 12.06
CA ALA A 288 10.43 -7.04 12.85
C ALA A 288 10.15 -5.79 12.00
N SER A 289 10.68 -5.73 10.76
CA SER A 289 10.39 -4.63 9.83
C SER A 289 8.92 -4.58 9.35
N ALA A 290 8.18 -5.67 9.54
CA ALA A 290 6.77 -5.81 9.20
C ALA A 290 5.83 -5.58 10.38
N HIS A 291 6.35 -5.28 11.59
CA HIS A 291 5.53 -5.01 12.76
C HIS A 291 4.59 -3.82 12.49
N PRO A 292 3.27 -4.02 12.57
CA PRO A 292 2.29 -2.96 12.29
C PRO A 292 2.35 -1.83 13.33
N THR A 293 2.77 -2.15 14.55
CA THR A 293 2.99 -1.20 15.64
C THR A 293 4.25 -1.59 16.42
N ASP A 294 4.59 -0.82 17.47
CA ASP A 294 5.77 -1.07 18.27
C ASP A 294 5.62 -2.39 19.06
N GLN A 295 6.70 -3.18 19.12
CA GLN A 295 6.72 -4.41 19.87
C GLN A 295 6.55 -4.13 21.37
N ALA A 296 7.32 -3.17 21.90
CA ALA A 296 7.13 -2.60 23.24
C ALA A 296 6.32 -1.30 23.09
N LEU A 297 5.02 -1.38 23.21
CA LEU A 297 4.10 -0.26 23.06
C LEU A 297 3.97 0.50 24.39
N VAL A 298 4.56 1.68 24.48
CA VAL A 298 4.56 2.54 25.66
C VAL A 298 3.42 3.56 25.58
N LEU A 299 2.53 3.55 26.57
CA LEU A 299 1.37 4.42 26.64
C LEU A 299 1.23 5.09 28.00
N LYS A 300 0.54 6.22 28.04
CA LYS A 300 0.02 6.87 29.25
C LYS A 300 -1.44 7.25 29.03
N PRO A 301 -2.27 7.37 30.05
CA PRO A 301 -3.56 8.06 29.94
C PRO A 301 -3.35 9.45 29.35
N GLY A 302 -4.26 9.88 28.47
CA GLY A 302 -4.10 11.12 27.68
C GLY A 302 -3.35 10.96 26.38
N ALA A 303 -2.66 9.84 26.14
CA ALA A 303 -1.90 9.62 24.92
C ALA A 303 -2.79 9.65 23.66
N LYS A 304 -2.34 10.44 22.68
CA LYS A 304 -2.97 10.50 21.36
C LYS A 304 -2.48 9.35 20.51
N VAL A 305 -3.42 8.59 19.99
CA VAL A 305 -3.15 7.38 19.20
C VAL A 305 -3.93 7.35 17.90
N ILE A 306 -3.44 6.59 16.94
CA ILE A 306 -4.15 6.25 15.71
C ILE A 306 -4.44 4.76 15.68
N LEU A 307 -5.65 4.40 15.31
CA LEU A 307 -6.08 3.02 15.18
C LEU A 307 -5.62 2.44 13.84
N LEU A 308 -5.12 1.21 13.86
CA LEU A 308 -4.44 0.57 12.72
C LEU A 308 -5.28 -0.51 12.03
N ARG A 309 -6.51 -0.74 12.51
CA ARG A 309 -7.46 -1.68 11.90
C ARG A 309 -8.88 -1.13 11.99
N ASN A 310 -9.70 -1.55 11.05
CA ASN A 310 -11.14 -1.37 11.16
C ASN A 310 -11.67 -2.23 12.31
N ASP A 311 -12.61 -1.69 13.05
CA ASP A 311 -13.34 -2.43 14.06
C ASP A 311 -14.34 -3.42 13.45
N ALA A 312 -14.52 -4.57 14.08
CA ALA A 312 -15.46 -5.58 13.62
C ALA A 312 -16.93 -5.07 13.67
N ASP A 313 -17.26 -4.30 14.70
CA ASP A 313 -18.59 -3.70 14.91
C ASP A 313 -18.73 -2.35 14.22
N LYS A 314 -17.76 -1.96 13.37
CA LYS A 314 -17.75 -0.68 12.61
C LYS A 314 -17.78 0.58 13.47
N ARG A 315 -17.32 0.51 14.73
CA ARG A 315 -17.23 1.66 15.65
C ARG A 315 -16.17 2.66 15.20
N TRP A 316 -15.12 2.19 14.53
CA TRP A 316 -14.05 3.01 13.93
C TRP A 316 -13.43 2.33 12.71
N VAL A 317 -12.65 3.09 11.97
CA VAL A 317 -11.89 2.62 10.82
C VAL A 317 -10.38 2.81 11.02
N ASN A 318 -9.59 2.12 10.21
CA ASN A 318 -8.14 2.36 10.17
C ASN A 318 -7.84 3.83 9.86
N GLY A 319 -7.01 4.45 10.68
CA GLY A 319 -6.70 5.88 10.60
C GLY A 319 -7.50 6.76 11.56
N THR A 320 -8.48 6.22 12.28
CA THR A 320 -9.20 6.97 13.32
C THR A 320 -8.26 7.39 14.43
N ILE A 321 -8.31 8.68 14.80
CA ILE A 321 -7.57 9.24 15.92
C ILE A 321 -8.40 9.02 17.20
N ALA A 322 -7.71 8.59 18.25
CA ALA A 322 -8.31 8.36 19.55
C ALA A 322 -7.40 8.88 20.67
N ARG A 323 -7.95 8.94 21.88
CA ARG A 323 -7.18 9.26 23.09
C ARG A 323 -7.27 8.09 24.06
N VAL A 324 -6.14 7.71 24.63
CA VAL A 324 -6.10 6.73 25.72
C VAL A 324 -6.70 7.34 26.98
N THR A 325 -7.71 6.71 27.56
CA THR A 325 -8.38 7.19 28.77
C THR A 325 -7.96 6.41 30.01
N LYS A 326 -7.76 5.09 29.88
CA LYS A 326 -7.40 4.21 31.00
C LYS A 326 -6.52 3.07 30.50
N LEU A 327 -5.58 2.65 31.34
CA LEU A 327 -4.68 1.52 31.12
C LEU A 327 -4.77 0.55 32.32
N GLU A 328 -4.86 -0.73 32.02
CA GLU A 328 -4.73 -1.83 32.97
C GLU A 328 -3.82 -2.91 32.35
N ASP A 329 -3.38 -3.90 33.11
CA ASP A 329 -2.36 -4.88 32.69
C ASP A 329 -2.55 -5.48 31.29
N LYS A 330 -3.79 -5.70 30.86
CA LYS A 330 -4.12 -6.31 29.55
C LYS A 330 -5.25 -5.59 28.83
N ARG A 331 -5.58 -4.36 29.24
CA ARG A 331 -6.72 -3.62 28.71
C ARG A 331 -6.34 -2.16 28.45
N VAL A 332 -6.79 -1.65 27.33
CA VAL A 332 -6.63 -0.25 26.95
C VAL A 332 -8.02 0.33 26.65
N TRP A 333 -8.38 1.42 27.27
CA TRP A 333 -9.58 2.17 26.94
C TRP A 333 -9.19 3.42 26.18
N ILE A 334 -9.95 3.70 25.15
CA ILE A 334 -9.80 4.85 24.28
C ILE A 334 -11.08 5.64 24.21
N ASP A 335 -10.96 6.93 24.03
CA ASP A 335 -12.05 7.83 23.68
C ASP A 335 -12.00 8.16 22.18
N ILE A 336 -13.16 8.06 21.52
CA ILE A 336 -13.38 8.49 20.15
C ILE A 336 -14.62 9.38 20.16
N ASP A 337 -14.47 10.67 19.88
CA ASP A 337 -15.54 11.65 19.82
C ASP A 337 -16.46 11.65 21.08
N GLY A 338 -15.85 11.55 22.27
CA GLY A 338 -16.56 11.55 23.56
C GLY A 338 -17.17 10.19 23.94
N LYS A 339 -16.89 9.12 23.20
CA LYS A 339 -17.33 7.75 23.51
C LYS A 339 -16.16 6.88 23.91
N ALA A 340 -16.27 6.28 25.10
CA ALA A 340 -15.28 5.35 25.61
C ALA A 340 -15.44 3.96 24.97
N HIS A 341 -14.33 3.38 24.55
CA HIS A 341 -14.26 2.02 23.99
C HIS A 341 -13.14 1.25 24.63
N GLU A 342 -13.38 0.00 24.97
CA GLU A 342 -12.32 -0.96 25.31
C GLU A 342 -11.71 -1.50 24.01
N LEU A 343 -10.39 -1.50 23.96
CA LEU A 343 -9.62 -1.98 22.83
C LEU A 343 -8.98 -3.32 23.14
N GLU A 344 -9.20 -4.29 22.28
CA GLU A 344 -8.60 -5.61 22.39
C GLU A 344 -7.32 -5.72 21.56
N GLN A 345 -6.43 -6.61 21.99
CA GLN A 345 -5.29 -6.97 21.16
C GLN A 345 -5.75 -7.79 19.95
N VAL A 346 -5.18 -7.47 18.79
CA VAL A 346 -5.45 -8.18 17.54
C VAL A 346 -4.20 -8.89 17.05
N ALA A 347 -4.39 -9.99 16.34
CA ALA A 347 -3.31 -10.70 15.67
C ALA A 347 -3.20 -10.24 14.22
N TRP A 348 -2.00 -9.92 13.78
CA TRP A 348 -1.63 -9.82 12.38
C TRP A 348 -0.89 -11.07 11.97
N GLU A 349 -1.18 -11.56 10.78
CA GLU A 349 -0.61 -12.77 10.24
C GLU A 349 0.44 -12.45 9.18
N SER A 350 1.60 -13.06 9.33
CA SER A 350 2.56 -13.20 8.24
C SER A 350 2.18 -14.46 7.46
N ARG A 351 1.84 -14.29 6.19
CA ARG A 351 1.38 -15.39 5.34
C ARG A 351 2.51 -15.91 4.46
N ARG A 352 2.43 -17.21 4.12
CA ARG A 352 3.31 -17.87 3.17
C ARG A 352 2.46 -18.65 2.18
N TYR A 353 2.89 -18.62 0.93
CA TYR A 353 2.30 -19.47 -0.08
C TYR A 353 2.98 -20.83 -0.09
N ALA A 354 2.19 -21.90 -0.19
CA ALA A 354 2.64 -23.27 -0.34
C ALA A 354 1.88 -23.96 -1.47
N PHE A 355 2.49 -24.97 -2.08
CA PHE A 355 1.80 -25.82 -3.03
C PHE A 355 1.26 -27.06 -2.32
N ASP A 356 -0.05 -27.18 -2.27
CA ASP A 356 -0.72 -28.38 -1.75
C ASP A 356 -0.76 -29.44 -2.85
N GLN A 357 -0.01 -30.52 -2.66
CA GLN A 357 0.08 -31.61 -3.63
C GLN A 357 -1.23 -32.41 -3.76
N ALA A 358 -1.99 -32.53 -2.68
CA ALA A 358 -3.25 -33.26 -2.70
C ALA A 358 -4.35 -32.47 -3.43
N ALA A 359 -4.47 -31.19 -3.11
CA ALA A 359 -5.44 -30.30 -3.75
C ALA A 359 -4.97 -29.76 -5.11
N GLN A 360 -3.70 -29.98 -5.51
CA GLN A 360 -3.09 -29.49 -6.75
C GLN A 360 -3.25 -27.97 -6.95
N LYS A 361 -3.19 -27.19 -5.86
CA LYS A 361 -3.37 -25.74 -5.89
C LYS A 361 -2.40 -25.01 -4.97
N VAL A 362 -2.23 -23.71 -5.20
CA VAL A 362 -1.53 -22.82 -4.30
C VAL A 362 -2.45 -22.51 -3.10
N VAL A 363 -1.95 -22.71 -1.90
CA VAL A 363 -2.64 -22.41 -0.65
C VAL A 363 -1.86 -21.38 0.16
N GLU A 364 -2.58 -20.57 0.93
CA GLU A 364 -1.99 -19.66 1.91
C GLU A 364 -1.93 -20.34 3.27
N THR A 365 -0.80 -20.21 3.95
CA THR A 365 -0.59 -20.67 5.32
C THR A 365 -0.07 -19.53 6.18
N VAL A 366 -0.41 -19.55 7.48
CA VAL A 366 0.13 -18.59 8.44
C VAL A 366 1.55 -19.03 8.80
N ALA A 367 2.53 -18.20 8.50
CA ALA A 367 3.94 -18.43 8.81
C ALA A 367 4.30 -17.92 10.21
N GLY A 368 3.65 -16.85 10.66
CA GLY A 368 3.84 -16.26 11.97
C GLY A 368 2.74 -15.28 12.32
N THR A 369 2.66 -14.92 13.60
CA THR A 369 1.69 -13.94 14.08
C THR A 369 2.38 -12.89 14.95
N PHE A 370 1.86 -11.66 14.89
CA PHE A 370 2.21 -10.55 15.78
C PHE A 370 0.92 -10.08 16.45
N LYS A 371 0.84 -10.24 17.78
CA LYS A 371 -0.35 -9.85 18.56
C LYS A 371 -0.04 -8.66 19.45
N GLN A 372 -0.76 -7.56 19.23
CA GLN A 372 -0.62 -6.30 19.99
C GLN A 372 -1.91 -5.49 19.90
N PHE A 373 -2.04 -4.43 20.70
CA PHE A 373 -3.11 -3.45 20.54
C PHE A 373 -2.97 -2.75 19.17
N PRO A 374 -4.06 -2.63 18.38
CA PRO A 374 -4.03 -2.08 17.03
C PRO A 374 -3.95 -0.55 17.04
N LEU A 375 -2.95 0.01 17.68
CA LEU A 375 -2.73 1.45 17.76
C LEU A 375 -1.23 1.80 17.80
N ARG A 376 -0.94 3.06 17.54
CA ARG A 376 0.38 3.69 17.78
C ARG A 376 0.21 5.13 18.19
N LEU A 377 1.25 5.72 18.79
CA LEU A 377 1.28 7.16 19.08
C LEU A 377 1.10 7.97 17.80
N ALA A 378 0.32 9.04 17.88
CA ALA A 378 -0.12 9.80 16.71
C ALA A 378 -0.11 11.32 16.90
N TRP A 379 0.76 11.87 17.75
CA TRP A 379 1.05 13.30 17.66
C TRP A 379 1.82 13.59 16.37
N ALA A 380 2.76 12.67 16.00
CA ALA A 380 3.47 12.77 14.74
C ALA A 380 3.59 11.40 14.04
N LEU A 381 3.47 11.41 12.72
CA LEU A 381 3.70 10.27 11.83
C LEU A 381 4.67 10.68 10.72
N THR A 382 5.43 9.73 10.20
CA THR A 382 6.15 9.99 8.95
C THR A 382 5.19 9.98 7.76
N ILE A 383 5.52 10.76 6.72
CA ILE A 383 4.77 10.79 5.46
C ILE A 383 4.63 9.37 4.89
N HIS A 384 5.68 8.54 4.99
CA HIS A 384 5.64 7.12 4.58
C HIS A 384 4.61 6.30 5.37
N LYS A 385 4.61 6.42 6.71
CA LYS A 385 3.66 5.68 7.56
C LYS A 385 2.23 6.20 7.44
N ALA A 386 2.05 7.43 6.97
CA ALA A 386 0.75 8.01 6.67
C ALA A 386 0.22 7.61 5.29
N GLN A 387 1.03 6.96 4.43
CA GLN A 387 0.57 6.45 3.15
C GLN A 387 -0.60 5.48 3.33
N GLY A 388 -1.64 5.61 2.51
CA GLY A 388 -2.88 4.85 2.69
C GLY A 388 -3.88 5.45 3.68
N LEU A 389 -3.44 6.18 4.72
CA LEU A 389 -4.32 6.77 5.72
C LEU A 389 -5.13 7.95 5.16
N THR A 390 -6.25 8.22 5.83
CA THR A 390 -7.08 9.42 5.62
C THR A 390 -7.25 10.11 6.96
N LEU A 391 -6.91 11.39 7.03
CA LEU A 391 -6.90 12.18 8.25
C LEU A 391 -7.77 13.42 8.08
N ASP A 392 -8.53 13.78 9.11
CA ASP A 392 -9.39 14.96 9.07
C ASP A 392 -8.60 16.25 9.34
N LYS A 393 -7.56 16.16 10.19
CA LYS A 393 -6.73 17.30 10.59
C LYS A 393 -5.25 16.93 10.45
N VAL A 394 -4.53 17.65 9.60
CA VAL A 394 -3.13 17.39 9.28
C VAL A 394 -2.30 18.66 9.45
N TYR A 395 -1.23 18.58 10.22
CA TYR A 395 -0.22 19.61 10.32
C TYR A 395 1.06 19.15 9.62
N ILE A 396 1.43 19.78 8.52
CA ILE A 396 2.59 19.38 7.73
C ILE A 396 3.82 20.15 8.20
N ASN A 397 4.78 19.40 8.74
CA ASN A 397 6.11 19.86 9.10
C ASN A 397 7.14 19.20 8.19
N LEU A 398 7.54 19.90 7.13
CA LEU A 398 8.55 19.43 6.19
C LEU A 398 9.99 19.77 6.63
N GLY A 399 10.16 20.47 7.76
CA GLY A 399 11.48 20.96 8.20
C GLY A 399 12.16 21.79 7.10
N ASN A 400 13.35 21.37 6.66
CA ASN A 400 14.12 22.05 5.62
C ASN A 400 13.56 21.87 4.19
N GLY A 401 12.61 20.96 3.99
CA GLY A 401 11.98 20.66 2.71
C GLY A 401 11.70 19.17 2.51
N THR A 402 11.14 18.84 1.37
CA THR A 402 11.06 17.47 0.87
C THR A 402 12.40 17.06 0.26
N PHE A 403 12.69 15.78 0.24
CA PHE A 403 13.91 15.23 -0.36
C PHE A 403 13.63 14.15 -1.41
N ALA A 404 12.37 13.80 -1.63
CA ALA A 404 11.99 12.76 -2.58
C ALA A 404 10.79 13.18 -3.43
N HIS A 405 10.74 12.63 -4.65
CA HIS A 405 9.59 12.72 -5.54
C HIS A 405 8.29 12.33 -4.82
N GLY A 406 7.20 13.03 -5.10
CA GLY A 406 5.87 12.74 -4.59
C GLY A 406 5.65 12.96 -3.09
N GLN A 407 6.68 13.30 -2.32
CA GLN A 407 6.59 13.40 -0.85
C GLN A 407 5.59 14.49 -0.41
N ALA A 408 5.63 15.66 -1.05
CA ALA A 408 4.67 16.74 -0.80
C ALA A 408 3.24 16.31 -1.18
N TYR A 409 3.07 15.66 -2.33
CA TYR A 409 1.78 15.14 -2.77
C TYR A 409 1.21 14.13 -1.77
N VAL A 410 2.03 13.17 -1.31
CA VAL A 410 1.59 12.19 -0.32
C VAL A 410 1.14 12.88 0.96
N ALA A 411 1.91 13.84 1.49
CA ALA A 411 1.58 14.55 2.71
C ALA A 411 0.25 15.33 2.59
N LEU A 412 0.12 16.15 1.55
CA LEU A 412 -1.07 16.96 1.30
C LEU A 412 -2.31 16.11 1.06
N SER A 413 -2.17 15.00 0.32
CA SER A 413 -3.26 14.09 -0.01
C SER A 413 -3.77 13.25 1.15
N ARG A 414 -3.16 13.33 2.34
CA ARG A 414 -3.71 12.69 3.56
C ARG A 414 -4.93 13.39 4.09
N CYS A 415 -5.01 14.71 3.89
CA CYS A 415 -6.12 15.52 4.38
C CYS A 415 -7.37 15.39 3.50
N ARG A 416 -8.56 15.45 4.12
CA ARG A 416 -9.85 15.41 3.41
C ARG A 416 -10.24 16.75 2.81
N SER A 417 -9.86 17.86 3.45
CA SER A 417 -10.25 19.22 3.06
C SER A 417 -9.19 20.26 3.39
N LEU A 418 -9.21 21.39 2.72
CA LEU A 418 -8.35 22.53 3.05
C LEU A 418 -8.56 23.04 4.49
N ALA A 419 -9.77 22.95 5.01
CA ALA A 419 -10.07 23.37 6.38
C ALA A 419 -9.36 22.50 7.44
N GLY A 420 -9.01 21.25 7.07
CA GLY A 420 -8.26 20.35 7.93
C GLY A 420 -6.74 20.46 7.78
N LEU A 421 -6.26 21.22 6.81
CA LEU A 421 -4.83 21.35 6.51
C LEU A 421 -4.22 22.53 7.28
N ALA A 422 -3.06 22.30 7.88
CA ALA A 422 -2.19 23.36 8.40
C ALA A 422 -0.74 23.08 8.01
N LEU A 423 0.04 24.12 7.78
CA LEU A 423 1.44 24.05 7.39
C LEU A 423 2.30 24.75 8.44
N GLU A 424 3.46 24.19 8.78
CA GLU A 424 4.43 24.85 9.65
C GLU A 424 5.06 26.09 9.01
N ARG A 425 5.34 26.01 7.72
CA ARG A 425 5.91 27.08 6.92
C ARG A 425 5.31 27.12 5.52
N PRO A 426 5.49 28.22 4.79
CA PRO A 426 5.08 28.28 3.40
C PRO A 426 5.75 27.21 2.56
N LEU A 427 4.96 26.54 1.70
CA LEU A 427 5.46 25.69 0.63
C LEU A 427 6.05 26.54 -0.48
N ARG A 428 7.17 26.10 -1.01
CA ARG A 428 7.86 26.71 -2.15
C ARG A 428 7.83 25.74 -3.32
N GLN A 429 8.02 26.21 -4.52
CA GLN A 429 8.09 25.37 -5.72
C GLN A 429 9.09 24.23 -5.57
N ARG A 430 10.25 24.49 -4.97
CA ARG A 430 11.29 23.49 -4.69
C ARG A 430 10.90 22.39 -3.69
N ASP A 431 9.82 22.57 -2.92
CA ASP A 431 9.29 21.55 -2.01
C ASP A 431 8.42 20.54 -2.76
N ILE A 432 8.09 20.82 -4.03
CA ILE A 432 7.30 19.94 -4.88
C ILE A 432 8.24 19.29 -5.89
N ILE A 433 8.84 18.19 -5.44
CA ILE A 433 9.80 17.43 -6.23
C ILE A 433 9.04 16.41 -7.07
N PHE A 434 9.32 16.37 -8.37
CA PHE A 434 8.82 15.34 -9.28
C PHE A 434 9.97 14.78 -10.13
N ASP A 435 9.80 13.54 -10.56
CA ASP A 435 10.75 12.83 -11.39
C ASP A 435 10.17 12.70 -12.80
N GLU A 436 10.91 13.14 -13.83
CA GLU A 436 10.45 13.15 -15.22
C GLU A 436 10.16 11.75 -15.74
N ALA A 437 10.97 10.74 -15.36
CA ALA A 437 10.74 9.36 -15.75
C ALA A 437 9.45 8.83 -15.14
N ALA A 438 9.19 9.15 -13.84
CA ALA A 438 7.94 8.83 -13.19
C ALA A 438 6.74 9.50 -13.86
N MET A 439 6.90 10.72 -14.37
CA MET A 439 5.82 11.45 -15.06
C MET A 439 5.53 10.87 -16.45
N GLY A 440 6.57 10.39 -17.15
CA GLY A 440 6.48 9.86 -18.52
C GLY A 440 5.88 8.46 -18.66
N TYR A 441 5.62 7.73 -17.56
CA TYR A 441 5.22 6.31 -17.61
C TYR A 441 3.94 6.03 -18.42
N ARG A 442 3.02 7.01 -18.51
CA ARG A 442 1.76 6.87 -19.27
C ARG A 442 1.98 6.60 -20.76
N ASN A 443 3.11 7.06 -21.29
CA ASN A 443 3.46 6.86 -22.69
C ASN A 443 4.05 5.46 -22.96
N LEU A 444 4.36 4.70 -21.91
CA LEU A 444 4.97 3.38 -22.03
C LEU A 444 3.94 2.26 -22.23
N PHE A 445 2.71 2.46 -21.79
CA PHE A 445 1.71 1.40 -21.74
C PHE A 445 0.42 1.79 -22.44
N PRO A 446 -0.14 0.95 -23.34
CA PRO A 446 -1.45 1.17 -23.92
C PRO A 446 -2.53 1.20 -22.82
N VAL A 447 -3.46 2.15 -22.94
CA VAL A 447 -4.53 2.36 -21.96
C VAL A 447 -5.69 1.41 -22.23
N VAL A 448 -6.17 0.74 -21.19
CA VAL A 448 -7.42 -0.02 -21.24
C VAL A 448 -8.58 0.95 -21.35
N LYS A 449 -9.42 0.77 -22.36
CA LYS A 449 -10.64 1.59 -22.54
C LYS A 449 -11.69 1.12 -21.51
N THR A 450 -12.21 2.06 -20.74
CA THR A 450 -13.31 1.86 -19.78
C THR A 450 -14.65 2.18 -20.42
#